data_fca792a5a3f7b1a20f6e2ac27a2c266a
#
_entry.id   fca792a5a3f7b1a20f6e2ac27a2c266a
#
_cell.length_a   1.000
_cell.length_b   1.000
_cell.length_c   1.000
_cell.angle_alpha   90.00
_cell.angle_beta   90.00
_cell.angle_gamma   90.00
#
_symmetry.space_group_name_H-M   'P 1'
#
loop_
_entity.id
_entity.type
_entity.pdbx_description
1 polymer ?
#
loop_
_entity_poly.entity_id
_entity_poly.type
_entity_poly.pdbx_seq_one_letter_code
_entity_poly.pdbx_strand_id
1 'polypeptide(L)'
;MENNLKWIVYCTTCNINNKIYIGVHKTNPEIFDGYLGNGCYLNNSSTYERSKTRFQKALKKYGPKNFTRITIATFDNENDAYSLEAEIVNEDFLKRKDVYNLALGGKIGGQIILRIPCYLYDENGNFIKEFSSYLDASKILSRNLRTI
;
A
#
# COMPACT_ATOMS: atom_id res chain seq x y z
N MET A 1 31.20 -7.22 6.22
CA MET A 1 30.38 -6.28 5.44
C MET A 1 29.13 -5.96 6.19
N GLU A 2 28.94 -4.71 6.49
CA GLU A 2 27.70 -4.27 7.09
C GLU A 2 26.57 -4.40 6.07
N ASN A 3 25.52 -5.06 6.48
CA ASN A 3 24.32 -5.16 5.68
C ASN A 3 23.53 -3.85 5.84
N ASN A 4 23.68 -2.92 4.91
CA ASN A 4 23.02 -1.61 4.93
C ASN A 4 21.55 -1.69 4.46
N LEU A 5 20.97 -2.87 4.44
CA LEU A 5 19.58 -3.05 4.03
C LEU A 5 18.63 -2.52 5.11
N LYS A 6 17.69 -1.73 4.66
CA LYS A 6 16.60 -1.15 5.45
C LYS A 6 15.27 -1.39 4.76
N TRP A 7 14.20 -1.19 5.49
CA TRP A 7 12.87 -1.16 4.93
C TRP A 7 12.49 0.29 4.65
N ILE A 8 12.14 0.60 3.41
CA ILE A 8 11.71 1.94 3.04
C ILE A 8 10.23 1.95 2.67
N VAL A 9 9.57 3.04 3.01
CA VAL A 9 8.31 3.44 2.39
C VAL A 9 8.66 4.44 1.31
N TYR A 10 8.24 4.20 0.09
CA TYR A 10 8.62 5.00 -1.06
C TYR A 10 7.40 5.51 -1.82
N CYS A 11 7.62 6.56 -2.61
CA CYS A 11 6.67 7.08 -3.56
C CYS A 11 7.32 7.10 -4.94
N THR A 12 6.70 6.41 -5.90
CA THR A 12 7.09 6.47 -7.30
C THR A 12 6.10 7.35 -8.05
N THR A 13 6.60 8.36 -8.74
CA THR A 13 5.79 9.31 -9.50
C THR A 13 6.02 9.12 -10.99
N CYS A 14 4.93 9.05 -11.75
CA CYS A 14 4.99 9.16 -13.21
C CYS A 14 5.14 10.63 -13.59
N ASN A 15 6.26 11.00 -14.19
CA ASN A 15 6.58 12.39 -14.51
C ASN A 15 5.73 12.94 -15.67
N ILE A 16 5.01 12.08 -16.37
CA ILE A 16 4.15 12.48 -17.49
C ILE A 16 2.77 12.95 -17.02
N ASN A 17 2.17 12.24 -16.05
CA ASN A 17 0.80 12.53 -15.59
C ASN A 17 0.69 12.86 -14.10
N ASN A 18 1.82 12.88 -13.39
CA ASN A 18 1.93 13.14 -11.94
C ASN A 18 1.19 12.16 -11.04
N LYS A 19 0.81 11.00 -11.56
CA LYS A 19 0.21 9.94 -10.73
C LYS A 19 1.28 9.22 -9.93
N ILE A 20 0.92 8.75 -8.75
CA ILE A 20 1.84 8.17 -7.79
C ILE A 20 1.48 6.74 -7.39
N TYR A 21 2.49 6.02 -6.93
CA TYR A 21 2.38 4.71 -6.32
C TYR A 21 3.20 4.70 -5.02
N ILE A 22 2.58 4.28 -3.94
CA ILE A 22 3.23 4.16 -2.61
C ILE A 22 3.43 2.67 -2.31
N GLY A 23 4.60 2.32 -1.80
CA GLY A 23 4.88 0.93 -1.44
C GLY A 23 5.99 0.80 -0.41
N VAL A 24 6.28 -0.44 -0.05
CA VAL A 24 7.35 -0.83 0.87
C VAL A 24 8.36 -1.68 0.10
N HIS A 25 9.64 -1.44 0.35
CA HIS A 25 10.73 -2.17 -0.31
C HIS A 25 11.92 -2.29 0.63
N LYS A 26 12.55 -3.46 0.62
CA LYS A 26 13.79 -3.68 1.37
C LYS A 26 14.98 -3.41 0.44
N THR A 27 15.81 -2.44 0.81
CA THR A 27 16.91 -2.00 -0.03
C THR A 27 17.93 -1.23 0.81
N ASN A 28 19.10 -0.96 0.21
CA ASN A 28 20.02 0.04 0.75
C ASN A 28 19.50 1.43 0.36
N PRO A 29 19.05 2.26 1.33
CA PRO A 29 18.44 3.55 1.02
C PRO A 29 19.41 4.58 0.41
N GLU A 30 20.71 4.34 0.51
CA GLU A 30 21.74 5.21 -0.06
C GLU A 30 21.97 4.96 -1.56
N ILE A 31 21.50 3.83 -2.07
CA ILE A 31 21.73 3.42 -3.46
C ILE A 31 20.39 3.12 -4.12
N PHE A 32 20.12 3.76 -5.27
CA PHE A 32 18.94 3.43 -6.06
C PHE A 32 19.17 2.11 -6.80
N ASP A 33 18.38 1.09 -6.46
CA ASP A 33 18.49 -0.26 -7.01
C ASP A 33 17.68 -0.50 -8.29
N GLY A 34 16.98 0.53 -8.78
CA GLY A 34 16.14 0.42 -9.98
C GLY A 34 14.71 -0.04 -9.71
N TYR A 35 14.38 -0.42 -8.49
CA TYR A 35 13.02 -0.85 -8.14
C TYR A 35 12.06 0.34 -8.12
N LEU A 36 10.98 0.23 -8.90
CA LEU A 36 9.98 1.30 -9.04
C LEU A 36 8.68 1.01 -8.30
N GLY A 37 8.39 -0.24 -8.02
CA GLY A 37 7.18 -0.66 -7.33
C GLY A 37 6.51 -1.84 -8.02
N ASN A 38 5.66 -2.55 -7.27
CA ASN A 38 4.83 -3.64 -7.78
C ASN A 38 5.63 -4.72 -8.53
N GLY A 39 6.83 -5.02 -8.02
CA GLY A 39 7.74 -6.01 -8.63
C GLY A 39 8.49 -5.52 -9.86
N CYS A 40 8.40 -4.23 -10.21
CA CYS A 40 8.94 -3.69 -11.46
C CYS A 40 10.27 -2.96 -11.25
N TYR A 41 11.22 -3.23 -12.13
CA TYR A 41 12.56 -2.64 -12.12
C TYR A 41 12.83 -1.84 -13.38
N LEU A 42 13.50 -0.71 -13.24
CA LEU A 42 13.86 0.21 -14.31
C LEU A 42 14.61 -0.50 -15.46
N ASN A 43 15.55 -1.38 -15.12
CA ASN A 43 16.45 -2.02 -16.06
C ASN A 43 16.03 -3.46 -16.44
N ASN A 44 14.82 -3.86 -16.08
CA ASN A 44 14.34 -5.20 -16.39
C ASN A 44 12.90 -5.16 -16.89
N SER A 45 12.76 -5.08 -18.22
CA SER A 45 11.46 -4.97 -18.89
C SER A 45 10.57 -6.20 -18.65
N SER A 46 11.16 -7.36 -18.39
CA SER A 46 10.38 -8.58 -18.12
C SER A 46 9.50 -8.44 -16.87
N THR A 47 9.84 -7.55 -15.95
CA THR A 47 9.09 -7.33 -14.72
C THR A 47 7.75 -6.62 -14.95
N TYR A 48 7.56 -5.94 -16.08
CA TYR A 48 6.31 -5.27 -16.43
C TYR A 48 5.79 -5.57 -17.84
N GLU A 49 6.46 -6.47 -18.57
CA GLU A 49 6.05 -6.84 -19.94
C GLU A 49 4.65 -7.44 -19.97
N ARG A 50 4.32 -8.30 -19.00
CA ARG A 50 2.99 -8.87 -18.81
C ARG A 50 2.18 -8.05 -17.80
N SER A 51 1.99 -6.78 -18.11
CA SER A 51 1.36 -5.84 -17.20
C SER A 51 -0.06 -6.25 -16.82
N LYS A 52 -0.31 -6.39 -15.51
CA LYS A 52 -1.63 -6.73 -14.95
C LYS A 52 -2.27 -5.57 -14.20
N THR A 53 -1.46 -4.77 -13.50
CA THR A 53 -1.94 -3.67 -12.68
C THR A 53 -1.88 -2.35 -13.44
N ARG A 54 -2.63 -1.33 -12.93
CA ARG A 54 -2.58 0.01 -13.52
C ARG A 54 -1.17 0.59 -13.54
N PHE A 55 -0.42 0.34 -12.47
CA PHE A 55 0.97 0.82 -12.37
C PHE A 55 1.87 0.16 -13.41
N GLN A 56 1.78 -1.16 -13.55
CA GLN A 56 2.56 -1.90 -14.57
C GLN A 56 2.21 -1.46 -15.98
N LYS A 57 0.94 -1.23 -16.25
CA LYS A 57 0.47 -0.72 -17.56
C LYS A 57 1.01 0.68 -17.83
N ALA A 58 1.09 1.52 -16.82
CA ALA A 58 1.67 2.85 -16.95
C ALA A 58 3.18 2.81 -17.24
N LEU A 59 3.92 1.91 -16.57
CA LEU A 59 5.34 1.69 -16.85
C LEU A 59 5.56 1.28 -18.30
N LYS A 60 4.74 0.37 -18.80
CA LYS A 60 4.82 -0.07 -20.20
C LYS A 60 4.46 1.05 -21.18
N LYS A 61 3.44 1.84 -20.88
CA LYS A 61 2.92 2.91 -21.74
C LYS A 61 3.89 4.10 -21.82
N TYR A 62 4.36 4.58 -20.68
CA TYR A 62 5.16 5.82 -20.59
C TYR A 62 6.66 5.58 -20.56
N GLY A 63 7.09 4.35 -20.32
CA GLY A 63 8.48 3.98 -20.14
C GLY A 63 8.99 4.24 -18.73
N PRO A 64 9.79 3.31 -18.16
CA PRO A 64 10.25 3.42 -16.78
C PRO A 64 11.16 4.63 -16.53
N LYS A 65 11.81 5.17 -17.56
CA LYS A 65 12.64 6.37 -17.45
C LYS A 65 11.83 7.62 -17.06
N ASN A 66 10.51 7.60 -17.27
CA ASN A 66 9.61 8.69 -16.91
C ASN A 66 9.03 8.56 -15.51
N PHE A 67 9.59 7.66 -14.70
CA PHE A 67 9.19 7.45 -13.32
C PHE A 67 10.35 7.78 -12.38
N THR A 68 10.02 8.42 -11.25
CA THR A 68 10.99 8.79 -10.21
C THR A 68 10.54 8.23 -8.89
N ARG A 69 11.41 7.48 -8.21
CA ARG A 69 11.16 6.97 -6.86
C ARG A 69 11.87 7.84 -5.83
N ILE A 70 11.14 8.25 -4.81
CA ILE A 70 11.70 8.90 -3.62
C ILE A 70 11.40 8.07 -2.39
N THR A 71 12.29 8.13 -1.41
CA THR A 71 12.09 7.50 -0.10
C THR A 71 11.35 8.46 0.81
N ILE A 72 10.21 8.04 1.35
CA ILE A 72 9.44 8.81 2.33
C ILE A 72 9.99 8.61 3.73
N ALA A 73 10.28 7.36 4.10
CA ALA A 73 10.79 7.00 5.42
C ALA A 73 11.59 5.70 5.37
N THR A 74 12.49 5.53 6.33
CA THR A 74 13.37 4.37 6.45
C THR A 74 13.19 3.73 7.82
N PHE A 75 13.13 2.40 7.87
CA PHE A 75 12.91 1.63 9.08
C PHE A 75 13.87 0.45 9.16
N ASP A 76 14.18 0.04 10.39
CA ASP A 76 15.02 -1.15 10.63
C ASP A 76 14.23 -2.46 10.48
N ASN A 77 12.91 -2.42 10.71
CA ASN A 77 12.06 -3.59 10.62
C ASN A 77 10.89 -3.37 9.66
N GLU A 78 10.38 -4.48 9.13
CA GLU A 78 9.31 -4.44 8.14
C GLU A 78 7.97 -3.98 8.72
N ASN A 79 7.69 -4.30 10.00
CA ASN A 79 6.40 -4.00 10.60
C ASN A 79 6.16 -2.48 10.67
N ASP A 80 7.19 -1.71 11.03
CA ASP A 80 7.08 -0.25 11.07
C ASP A 80 6.87 0.34 9.68
N ALA A 81 7.55 -0.19 8.67
CA ALA A 81 7.40 0.25 7.30
C ALA A 81 5.97 -0.02 6.78
N TYR A 82 5.47 -1.23 6.97
CA TYR A 82 4.11 -1.57 6.55
C TYR A 82 3.05 -0.84 7.35
N SER A 83 3.31 -0.51 8.62
CA SER A 83 2.40 0.31 9.43
C SER A 83 2.26 1.72 8.86
N LEU A 84 3.37 2.33 8.45
CA LEU A 84 3.32 3.65 7.80
C LEU A 84 2.61 3.57 6.44
N GLU A 85 2.91 2.54 5.64
CA GLU A 85 2.22 2.35 4.36
C GLU A 85 0.70 2.24 4.57
N ALA A 86 0.26 1.50 5.58
CA ALA A 86 -1.15 1.35 5.90
C ALA A 86 -1.81 2.68 6.30
N GLU A 87 -1.09 3.54 7.00
CA GLU A 87 -1.60 4.87 7.35
C GLU A 87 -1.75 5.76 6.12
N ILE A 88 -0.81 5.68 5.17
CA ILE A 88 -0.83 6.49 3.95
C ILE A 88 -1.84 5.95 2.95
N VAL A 89 -1.75 4.65 2.65
CA VAL A 89 -2.59 4.00 1.62
C VAL A 89 -3.85 3.44 2.28
N ASN A 90 -4.66 4.33 2.77
CA ASN A 90 -5.97 4.05 3.37
C ASN A 90 -7.08 4.17 2.33
N GLU A 91 -8.33 4.01 2.76
CA GLU A 91 -9.48 4.07 1.85
C GLU A 91 -9.60 5.41 1.13
N ASP A 92 -9.36 6.52 1.82
CA ASP A 92 -9.43 7.85 1.21
C ASP A 92 -8.34 8.05 0.15
N PHE A 93 -7.13 7.53 0.41
CA PHE A 93 -6.04 7.54 -0.56
C PHE A 93 -6.43 6.79 -1.84
N LEU A 94 -7.05 5.61 -1.70
CA LEU A 94 -7.45 4.79 -2.85
C LEU A 94 -8.56 5.43 -3.69
N LYS A 95 -9.34 6.34 -3.13
CA LYS A 95 -10.37 7.09 -3.86
C LYS A 95 -9.79 8.21 -4.74
N ARG A 96 -8.52 8.58 -4.52
CA ARG A 96 -7.86 9.61 -5.32
C ARG A 96 -7.70 9.15 -6.76
N LYS A 97 -7.84 10.08 -7.70
CA LYS A 97 -7.69 9.81 -9.14
C LYS A 97 -6.23 9.80 -9.59
N ASP A 98 -5.33 10.31 -8.76
CA ASP A 98 -3.90 10.47 -9.06
C ASP A 98 -3.03 9.37 -8.46
N VAL A 99 -3.61 8.21 -8.13
CA VAL A 99 -2.87 7.09 -7.54
C VAL A 99 -3.00 5.83 -8.38
N TYR A 100 -1.93 5.04 -8.40
CA TYR A 100 -1.93 3.73 -9.04
C TYR A 100 -2.26 2.61 -8.07
N ASN A 101 -2.20 2.85 -6.75
CA ASN A 101 -2.50 1.85 -5.74
C ASN A 101 -3.93 1.32 -5.91
N LEU A 102 -4.08 0.00 -5.82
CA LEU A 102 -5.37 -0.69 -5.97
C LEU A 102 -5.86 -1.31 -4.68
N ALA A 103 -4.95 -1.55 -3.74
CA ALA A 103 -5.23 -2.24 -2.49
C ALA A 103 -4.74 -1.41 -1.30
N LEU A 104 -5.40 -1.59 -0.17
CA LEU A 104 -4.98 -0.95 1.08
C LEU A 104 -3.54 -1.33 1.42
N GLY A 105 -2.81 -0.38 2.02
CA GLY A 105 -1.46 -0.63 2.51
C GLY A 105 -1.44 -1.61 3.68
N GLY A 106 -0.27 -2.21 3.92
CA GLY A 106 -0.05 -3.15 5.01
C GLY A 106 0.58 -4.46 4.56
N LYS A 107 1.03 -5.25 5.52
CA LYS A 107 1.90 -6.43 5.30
C LYS A 107 1.29 -7.53 4.42
N ILE A 108 -0.03 -7.68 4.41
CA ILE A 108 -0.69 -8.75 3.65
C ILE A 108 -1.48 -8.15 2.50
N GLY A 109 -0.78 -7.72 1.46
CA GLY A 109 -1.27 -7.31 0.15
C GLY A 109 -2.77 -7.03 0.02
N GLY A 110 -3.27 -5.93 0.56
CA GLY A 110 -4.68 -5.58 0.54
C GLY A 110 -5.55 -6.18 1.62
N GLN A 111 -5.00 -7.02 2.49
CA GLN A 111 -5.70 -7.38 3.72
C GLN A 111 -5.47 -6.28 4.74
N ILE A 112 -6.57 -5.78 5.26
CA ILE A 112 -6.56 -4.70 6.24
C ILE A 112 -5.89 -5.18 7.51
N ILE A 113 -4.64 -4.78 7.73
CA ILE A 113 -4.01 -4.89 9.04
C ILE A 113 -4.25 -3.59 9.80
N LEU A 114 -5.36 -2.97 9.55
CA LEU A 114 -5.79 -1.85 10.36
C LEU A 114 -6.47 -2.42 11.61
N ARG A 115 -5.69 -2.57 12.67
CA ARG A 115 -6.23 -2.82 14.00
C ARG A 115 -6.73 -1.51 14.58
N ILE A 116 -7.51 -0.79 13.81
CA ILE A 116 -8.22 0.38 14.29
C ILE A 116 -9.47 -0.13 14.98
N PRO A 117 -9.66 0.17 16.26
CA PRO A 117 -10.88 -0.20 16.95
C PRO A 117 -12.12 0.37 16.25
N CYS A 118 -13.11 -0.47 16.05
CA CYS A 118 -14.40 -0.06 15.50
C CYS A 118 -15.45 -0.11 16.61
N TYR A 119 -16.32 0.87 16.62
CA TYR A 119 -17.37 1.00 17.61
C TYR A 119 -18.73 0.85 16.96
N LEU A 120 -19.55 -0.04 17.50
CA LEU A 120 -20.92 -0.22 17.04
C LEU A 120 -21.87 0.59 17.92
N TYR A 121 -22.74 1.35 17.29
CA TYR A 121 -23.80 2.12 17.93
C TYR A 121 -25.16 1.68 17.38
N ASP A 122 -26.20 1.82 18.17
CA ASP A 122 -27.56 1.60 17.68
C ASP A 122 -28.06 2.84 16.90
N GLU A 123 -29.27 2.74 16.36
CA GLU A 123 -29.88 3.82 15.57
C GLU A 123 -30.17 5.10 16.40
N ASN A 124 -30.17 4.99 17.73
CA ASN A 124 -30.35 6.13 18.64
C ASN A 124 -29.02 6.71 19.15
N GLY A 125 -27.88 6.20 18.67
CA GLY A 125 -26.56 6.66 19.07
C GLY A 125 -26.03 6.04 20.36
N ASN A 126 -26.65 4.99 20.88
CA ASN A 126 -26.17 4.29 22.06
C ASN A 126 -25.10 3.28 21.73
N PHE A 127 -24.00 3.29 22.49
CA PHE A 127 -22.89 2.36 22.31
C PHE A 127 -23.33 0.91 22.55
N ILE A 128 -23.01 0.01 21.63
CA ILE A 128 -23.31 -1.42 21.74
C ILE A 128 -22.06 -2.23 22.02
N LYS A 129 -21.04 -2.11 21.18
CA LYS A 129 -19.85 -2.97 21.27
C LYS A 129 -18.64 -2.33 20.60
N GLU A 130 -17.45 -2.63 21.15
CA GLU A 130 -16.16 -2.35 20.55
C GLU A 130 -15.63 -3.62 19.86
N PHE A 131 -15.10 -3.45 18.66
CA PHE A 131 -14.38 -4.49 17.91
C PHE A 131 -12.93 -4.09 17.76
N SER A 132 -12.01 -5.07 17.82
CA SER A 132 -10.58 -4.83 17.73
C SER A 132 -10.15 -4.34 16.33
N SER A 133 -10.95 -4.62 15.31
CA SER A 133 -10.70 -4.19 13.94
C SER A 133 -11.99 -4.19 13.13
N TYR A 134 -11.94 -3.47 12.00
CA TYR A 134 -13.04 -3.51 11.01
C TYR A 134 -13.29 -4.94 10.51
N LEU A 135 -12.23 -5.73 10.33
CA LEU A 135 -12.36 -7.12 9.86
C LEU A 135 -13.14 -7.98 10.87
N ASP A 136 -12.85 -7.84 12.16
CA ASP A 136 -13.58 -8.56 13.20
C ASP A 136 -15.04 -8.13 13.27
N ALA A 137 -15.29 -6.83 13.15
CA ALA A 137 -16.65 -6.30 13.09
C ALA A 137 -17.42 -6.89 11.90
N SER A 138 -16.82 -6.90 10.72
CA SER A 138 -17.49 -7.41 9.52
C SER A 138 -17.80 -8.90 9.59
N LYS A 139 -16.93 -9.71 10.18
CA LYS A 139 -17.15 -11.14 10.36
C LYS A 139 -18.34 -11.43 11.27
N ILE A 140 -18.42 -10.74 12.41
CA ILE A 140 -19.47 -10.95 13.41
C ILE A 140 -20.81 -10.42 12.87
N LEU A 141 -20.84 -9.24 12.27
CA LEU A 141 -22.05 -8.66 11.71
C LEU A 141 -22.59 -9.46 10.53
N SER A 142 -21.71 -10.00 9.66
CA SER A 142 -22.11 -10.88 8.56
C SER A 142 -22.77 -12.16 9.05
N ARG A 143 -22.27 -12.75 10.15
CA ARG A 143 -22.87 -13.93 10.75
C ARG A 143 -24.27 -13.63 11.29
N ASN A 144 -24.42 -12.50 11.95
CA ASN A 144 -25.71 -12.11 12.53
C ASN A 144 -26.76 -11.82 11.42
N LEU A 145 -26.33 -11.26 10.30
CA LEU A 145 -27.21 -11.03 9.16
C LEU A 145 -27.68 -12.33 8.48
N ARG A 146 -26.92 -13.42 8.60
CA ARG A 146 -27.27 -14.72 8.03
C ARG A 146 -28.21 -15.53 8.90
N THR A 147 -28.36 -15.17 10.15
CA THR A 147 -29.22 -15.88 11.11
C THR A 147 -30.60 -15.27 11.31
N ILE A 148 -30.88 -14.21 10.59
CA ILE A 148 -32.20 -13.58 10.61
C ILE A 148 -33.12 -14.21 9.57
#